data_7a4d470d11663dcdac354d92320bacd5
#
_entry.id   7a4d470d11663dcdac354d92320bacd5
#
_cell.length_a   1.000
_cell.length_b   1.000
_cell.length_c   1.000
_cell.angle_alpha   90.00
_cell.angle_beta   90.00
_cell.angle_gamma   90.00
#
_symmetry.space_group_name_H-M   'P 1'
#
loop_
_entity.id
_entity.type
_entity.pdbx_description
1 polymer ?
#
loop_
_entity_poly.entity_id
_entity_poly.type
_entity_poly.pdbx_seq_one_letter_code
_entity_poly.pdbx_strand_id
1 'polypeptide(L)'
;MRVVLLCRYDGSGYHGFQIQPNNNTVQEEIEKALKKINKKDIRVYMSGRTDSGVHAYGQVLHFDTELNIPNEAWKKALNANLPADIRIFGVTTSNEDFHVRYNSTRKTYHYKLYIGQNVDPFLLNYVGQHKYNFNFEKAKKTLNYFIGEHDFSSFCSKNSSVEDKIREIMFSYRSEEHTSELQSPAMI
;
A
#
# COMPACT_ATOMS: atom_id res chain seq x y z
N MET A 1 5.44 -21.36 -12.42
CA MET A 1 6.30 -20.15 -12.49
C MET A 1 5.67 -19.08 -11.62
N ARG A 2 6.45 -18.48 -10.74
CA ARG A 2 5.99 -17.37 -9.89
C ARG A 2 6.26 -16.02 -10.53
N VAL A 3 5.23 -15.20 -10.66
CA VAL A 3 5.28 -13.84 -11.20
C VAL A 3 5.10 -12.86 -10.06
N VAL A 4 5.99 -11.88 -9.98
CA VAL A 4 5.98 -10.82 -8.96
C VAL A 4 5.64 -9.49 -9.63
N LEU A 5 4.71 -8.76 -9.03
CA LEU A 5 4.19 -7.50 -9.53
C LEU A 5 4.53 -6.35 -8.58
N LEU A 6 4.90 -5.20 -9.13
CA LEU A 6 4.87 -3.91 -8.45
C LEU A 6 3.61 -3.16 -8.86
N CYS A 7 2.68 -2.99 -7.91
CA CYS A 7 1.37 -2.41 -8.14
C CYS A 7 1.22 -1.06 -7.43
N ARG A 8 0.57 -0.11 -8.10
CA ARG A 8 0.10 1.15 -7.52
C ARG A 8 -1.41 1.23 -7.66
N TYR A 9 -2.07 1.82 -6.67
CA TYR A 9 -3.52 2.04 -6.73
C TYR A 9 -3.97 3.24 -5.90
N ASP A 10 -5.00 3.88 -6.40
CA ASP A 10 -5.85 4.79 -5.65
C ASP A 10 -6.89 3.96 -4.89
N GLY A 11 -6.80 3.95 -3.57
CA GLY A 11 -7.66 3.14 -2.71
C GLY A 11 -9.03 3.75 -2.43
N SER A 12 -9.32 4.99 -2.88
CA SER A 12 -10.52 5.75 -2.50
C SER A 12 -11.83 5.02 -2.82
N GLY A 13 -11.86 4.26 -3.92
CA GLY A 13 -13.03 3.48 -4.36
C GLY A 13 -13.08 2.04 -3.82
N TYR A 14 -12.19 1.65 -2.92
CA TYR A 14 -12.03 0.26 -2.49
C TYR A 14 -12.18 0.08 -0.98
N HIS A 15 -12.79 -1.03 -0.59
CA HIS A 15 -12.88 -1.46 0.81
C HIS A 15 -11.60 -2.20 1.26
N GLY A 16 -10.44 -1.61 0.93
CA GLY A 16 -9.12 -2.15 1.20
C GLY A 16 -8.61 -3.10 0.12
N PHE A 17 -7.45 -3.69 0.39
CA PHE A 17 -6.80 -4.57 -0.58
C PHE A 17 -7.44 -5.96 -0.62
N GLN A 18 -7.61 -6.61 0.53
CA GLN A 18 -7.99 -8.01 0.63
C GLN A 18 -9.46 -8.25 0.28
N ILE A 19 -9.74 -9.30 -0.48
CA ILE A 19 -11.11 -9.74 -0.82
C ILE A 19 -11.94 -9.90 0.45
N GLN A 20 -13.13 -9.30 0.40
CA GLN A 20 -14.16 -9.36 1.43
C GLN A 20 -15.52 -9.66 0.76
N PRO A 21 -16.42 -10.38 1.44
CA PRO A 21 -17.75 -10.63 0.90
C PRO A 21 -18.49 -9.32 0.60
N ASN A 22 -19.09 -9.21 -0.59
CA ASN A 22 -19.94 -8.10 -1.02
C ASN A 22 -19.26 -6.70 -1.06
N ASN A 23 -17.94 -6.64 -1.09
CA ASN A 23 -17.20 -5.39 -1.16
C ASN A 23 -16.24 -5.38 -2.35
N ASN A 24 -16.14 -4.22 -3.01
CA ASN A 24 -15.16 -3.97 -4.05
C ASN A 24 -13.75 -3.85 -3.43
N THR A 25 -12.79 -4.66 -3.86
CA THR A 25 -11.43 -4.69 -3.30
C THR A 25 -10.38 -4.71 -4.40
N VAL A 26 -9.19 -4.17 -4.13
CA VAL A 26 -8.09 -4.13 -5.10
C VAL A 26 -7.67 -5.53 -5.55
N GLN A 27 -7.61 -6.49 -4.61
CA GLN A 27 -7.26 -7.89 -4.92
C GLN A 27 -8.27 -8.52 -5.89
N GLU A 28 -9.55 -8.28 -5.68
CA GLU A 28 -10.59 -8.82 -6.55
C GLU A 28 -10.45 -8.35 -8.01
N GLU A 29 -10.20 -7.05 -8.22
CA GLU A 29 -10.00 -6.50 -9.56
C GLU A 29 -8.74 -7.08 -10.25
N ILE A 30 -7.66 -7.29 -9.50
CA ILE A 30 -6.44 -7.91 -10.02
C ILE A 30 -6.70 -9.39 -10.36
N GLU A 31 -7.40 -10.14 -9.51
CA GLU A 31 -7.75 -11.54 -9.76
C GLU A 31 -8.71 -11.68 -10.95
N LYS A 32 -9.67 -10.76 -11.13
CA LYS A 32 -10.53 -10.68 -12.33
C LYS A 32 -9.72 -10.47 -13.61
N ALA A 33 -8.73 -9.57 -13.59
CA ALA A 33 -7.84 -9.34 -14.73
C ALA A 33 -6.99 -10.58 -15.03
N LEU A 34 -6.43 -11.22 -14.02
CA LEU A 34 -5.66 -12.45 -14.15
C LEU A 34 -6.50 -13.62 -14.70
N LYS A 35 -7.75 -13.75 -14.24
CA LYS A 35 -8.69 -14.77 -14.75
C LYS A 35 -8.95 -14.62 -16.25
N LYS A 36 -9.10 -13.38 -16.74
CA LYS A 36 -9.27 -13.13 -18.19
C LYS A 36 -8.06 -13.58 -19.00
N ILE A 37 -6.84 -13.39 -18.46
CA ILE A 37 -5.58 -13.75 -19.14
C ILE A 37 -5.32 -15.26 -19.05
N ASN A 38 -5.43 -15.84 -17.87
CA ASN A 38 -5.10 -17.25 -17.60
C ASN A 38 -6.22 -18.23 -17.96
N LYS A 39 -7.46 -17.75 -18.20
CA LYS A 39 -8.68 -18.55 -18.42
C LYS A 39 -9.03 -19.47 -17.23
N LYS A 40 -8.43 -19.23 -16.08
CA LYS A 40 -8.69 -19.92 -14.80
C LYS A 40 -8.52 -18.96 -13.63
N ASP A 41 -9.07 -19.31 -12.48
CA ASP A 41 -8.90 -18.52 -11.27
C ASP A 41 -7.45 -18.56 -10.79
N ILE A 42 -6.90 -17.39 -10.52
CA ILE A 42 -5.52 -17.19 -10.05
C ILE A 42 -5.57 -16.42 -8.75
N ARG A 43 -4.98 -16.98 -7.70
CA ARG A 43 -4.87 -16.31 -6.40
C ARG A 43 -3.68 -15.36 -6.36
N VAL A 44 -3.92 -14.15 -5.84
CA VAL A 44 -2.88 -13.14 -5.61
C VAL A 44 -2.50 -13.08 -4.14
N TYR A 45 -1.21 -13.04 -3.87
CA TYR A 45 -0.64 -12.83 -2.54
C TYR A 45 0.00 -11.45 -2.45
N MET A 46 -0.14 -10.78 -1.32
CA MET A 46 0.32 -9.42 -1.07
C MET A 46 1.38 -9.35 0.02
N SER A 47 2.25 -8.34 -0.05
CA SER A 47 3.27 -8.06 0.99
C SER A 47 2.65 -7.52 2.28
N GLY A 48 1.57 -6.75 2.18
CA GLY A 48 0.85 -6.21 3.33
C GLY A 48 -0.56 -5.79 2.96
N ARG A 49 -1.48 -5.90 3.92
CA ARG A 49 -2.85 -5.41 3.78
C ARG A 49 -2.85 -3.89 3.84
N THR A 50 -3.76 -3.28 3.09
CA THR A 50 -4.17 -1.89 3.27
C THR A 50 -5.65 -1.86 3.63
N ASP A 51 -6.02 -0.96 4.51
CA ASP A 51 -7.40 -0.75 4.93
C ASP A 51 -8.22 0.01 3.88
N SER A 52 -9.52 0.15 4.10
CA SER A 52 -10.42 0.88 3.21
C SER A 52 -9.93 2.31 2.97
N GLY A 53 -9.92 2.73 1.71
CA GLY A 53 -9.50 4.07 1.28
C GLY A 53 -7.98 4.29 1.23
N VAL A 54 -7.15 3.36 1.69
CA VAL A 54 -5.69 3.52 1.71
C VAL A 54 -5.10 3.26 0.33
N HIS A 55 -4.26 4.17 -0.14
CA HIS A 55 -3.54 4.09 -1.41
C HIS A 55 -2.24 3.31 -1.28
N ALA A 56 -1.65 2.90 -2.40
CA ALA A 56 -0.29 2.36 -2.44
C ALA A 56 0.51 2.88 -3.63
N TYR A 57 1.73 3.34 -3.35
CA TYR A 57 2.71 3.71 -4.38
C TYR A 57 3.59 2.55 -4.83
N GLY A 58 3.56 1.41 -4.11
CA GLY A 58 4.45 0.29 -4.40
C GLY A 58 4.08 -0.98 -3.64
N GLN A 59 2.85 -1.46 -3.78
CA GLN A 59 2.45 -2.76 -3.25
C GLN A 59 3.09 -3.87 -4.07
N VAL A 60 3.82 -4.76 -3.42
CA VAL A 60 4.39 -5.94 -4.05
C VAL A 60 3.45 -7.12 -3.90
N LEU A 61 3.19 -7.79 -5.01
CA LEU A 61 2.27 -8.93 -5.11
C LEU A 61 2.97 -10.09 -5.78
N HIS A 62 2.49 -11.33 -5.57
CA HIS A 62 2.86 -12.44 -6.44
C HIS A 62 1.67 -13.35 -6.72
N PHE A 63 1.76 -14.09 -7.80
CA PHE A 63 0.86 -15.18 -8.16
C PHE A 63 1.63 -16.27 -8.91
N ASP A 64 1.05 -17.47 -8.95
CA ASP A 64 1.60 -18.60 -9.67
C ASP A 64 0.79 -18.85 -10.95
N THR A 65 1.51 -19.15 -12.05
CA THR A 65 0.90 -19.42 -13.36
C THR A 65 1.69 -20.46 -14.15
N GLU A 66 1.01 -21.11 -15.08
CA GLU A 66 1.62 -22.01 -16.07
C GLU A 66 1.98 -21.28 -17.37
N LEU A 67 1.43 -20.07 -17.56
CA LEU A 67 1.72 -19.27 -18.75
C LEU A 67 3.14 -18.75 -18.71
N ASN A 68 3.88 -19.03 -19.77
CA ASN A 68 5.24 -18.52 -19.96
C ASN A 68 5.21 -17.37 -20.99
N ILE A 69 4.92 -16.16 -20.52
CA ILE A 69 4.93 -14.96 -21.35
C ILE A 69 5.91 -13.93 -20.77
N PRO A 70 6.51 -13.08 -21.64
CA PRO A 70 7.48 -12.06 -21.20
C PRO A 70 6.90 -11.09 -20.17
N ASN A 71 7.75 -10.60 -19.28
CA ASN A 71 7.35 -9.66 -18.21
C ASN A 71 6.63 -8.42 -18.74
N GLU A 72 7.11 -7.85 -19.85
CA GLU A 72 6.45 -6.69 -20.47
C GLU A 72 5.08 -7.04 -21.07
N ALA A 73 4.90 -8.26 -21.55
CA ALA A 73 3.59 -8.72 -22.04
C ALA A 73 2.61 -8.90 -20.86
N TRP A 74 3.06 -9.43 -19.71
CA TRP A 74 2.27 -9.44 -18.45
C TRP A 74 1.82 -8.05 -18.06
N LYS A 75 2.76 -7.08 -18.02
CA LYS A 75 2.46 -5.70 -17.66
C LYS A 75 1.41 -5.08 -18.57
N LYS A 76 1.57 -5.24 -19.88
CA LYS A 76 0.61 -4.73 -20.88
C LYS A 76 -0.77 -5.38 -20.72
N ALA A 77 -0.81 -6.72 -20.64
CA ALA A 77 -2.06 -7.47 -20.54
C ALA A 77 -2.84 -7.15 -19.25
N LEU A 78 -2.15 -7.05 -18.11
CA LEU A 78 -2.77 -6.65 -16.85
C LEU A 78 -3.32 -5.23 -16.92
N ASN A 79 -2.51 -4.26 -17.37
CA ASN A 79 -2.93 -2.86 -17.44
C ASN A 79 -4.06 -2.61 -18.46
N ALA A 80 -4.22 -3.46 -19.46
CA ALA A 80 -5.35 -3.42 -20.40
C ALA A 80 -6.66 -3.95 -19.81
N ASN A 81 -6.60 -4.75 -18.73
CA ASN A 81 -7.75 -5.38 -18.11
C ASN A 81 -8.08 -4.80 -16.72
N LEU A 82 -7.19 -3.99 -16.14
CA LEU A 82 -7.38 -3.33 -14.84
C LEU A 82 -8.11 -1.99 -14.99
N PRO A 83 -8.93 -1.60 -13.99
CA PRO A 83 -9.51 -0.27 -13.93
C PRO A 83 -8.42 0.82 -13.83
N ALA A 84 -8.77 2.08 -14.15
CA ALA A 84 -7.81 3.16 -14.30
C ALA A 84 -7.02 3.50 -13.02
N ASP A 85 -7.59 3.23 -11.88
CA ASP A 85 -7.08 3.48 -10.53
C ASP A 85 -6.16 2.37 -9.98
N ILE A 86 -5.98 1.26 -10.71
CA ILE A 86 -5.00 0.20 -10.40
C ILE A 86 -4.04 0.05 -11.58
N ARG A 87 -2.71 0.10 -11.33
CA ARG A 87 -1.68 -0.02 -12.37
C ARG A 87 -0.51 -0.88 -11.93
N ILE A 88 -0.06 -1.72 -12.85
CA ILE A 88 1.17 -2.50 -12.71
C ILE A 88 2.32 -1.70 -13.32
N PHE A 89 3.31 -1.38 -12.50
CA PHE A 89 4.51 -0.62 -12.88
C PHE A 89 5.71 -1.51 -13.19
N GLY A 90 5.81 -2.64 -12.51
CA GLY A 90 6.88 -3.60 -12.71
C GLY A 90 6.38 -5.04 -12.66
N VAL A 91 7.02 -5.89 -13.43
CA VAL A 91 6.82 -7.34 -13.43
C VAL A 91 8.18 -8.02 -13.46
N THR A 92 8.36 -9.02 -12.62
CA THR A 92 9.52 -9.91 -12.65
C THR A 92 9.09 -11.33 -12.33
N THR A 93 9.95 -12.31 -12.60
CA THR A 93 9.74 -13.69 -12.18
C THR A 93 10.64 -14.04 -11.00
N SER A 94 10.21 -14.98 -10.19
CA SER A 94 10.96 -15.47 -9.03
C SER A 94 10.88 -16.99 -8.95
N ASN A 95 11.73 -17.59 -8.13
CA ASN A 95 11.62 -19.00 -7.76
C ASN A 95 10.38 -19.24 -6.86
N GLU A 96 10.01 -20.51 -6.71
CA GLU A 96 8.83 -20.91 -5.95
C GLU A 96 8.98 -20.70 -4.43
N ASP A 97 10.21 -20.59 -3.93
CA ASP A 97 10.50 -20.34 -2.51
C ASP A 97 10.22 -18.88 -2.11
N PHE A 98 10.22 -17.95 -3.08
CA PHE A 98 9.92 -16.55 -2.79
C PHE A 98 8.48 -16.36 -2.39
N HIS A 99 8.23 -15.79 -1.22
CA HIS A 99 6.89 -15.40 -0.78
C HIS A 99 6.86 -13.93 -0.38
N VAL A 100 6.07 -13.11 -1.10
CA VAL A 100 6.06 -11.65 -0.98
C VAL A 100 5.84 -11.15 0.46
N ARG A 101 5.09 -11.86 1.29
CA ARG A 101 4.85 -11.47 2.69
C ARG A 101 6.04 -11.75 3.60
N TYR A 102 6.67 -12.93 3.42
CA TYR A 102 7.74 -13.38 4.32
C TYR A 102 9.11 -12.86 3.90
N ASN A 103 9.32 -12.59 2.60
CA ASN A 103 10.57 -12.02 2.10
C ASN A 103 10.55 -10.49 2.02
N SER A 104 9.47 -9.84 2.52
CA SER A 104 9.42 -8.38 2.62
C SER A 104 10.31 -7.90 3.75
N THR A 105 11.32 -7.09 3.42
CA THR A 105 12.32 -6.57 4.37
C THR A 105 11.97 -5.18 4.89
N ARG A 106 11.17 -4.41 4.16
CA ARG A 106 10.82 -3.03 4.52
C ARG A 106 9.43 -2.65 4.03
N LYS A 107 8.74 -1.83 4.81
CA LYS A 107 7.53 -1.12 4.42
C LYS A 107 7.69 0.35 4.73
N THR A 108 7.28 1.20 3.82
CA THR A 108 7.28 2.66 4.00
C THR A 108 5.85 3.15 4.01
N TYR A 109 5.50 3.96 5.00
CA TYR A 109 4.19 4.56 5.13
C TYR A 109 4.29 6.08 4.96
N HIS A 110 3.37 6.66 4.20
CA HIS A 110 3.29 8.09 3.94
C HIS A 110 1.95 8.61 4.46
N TYR A 111 1.99 9.53 5.40
CA TYR A 111 0.80 10.24 5.88
C TYR A 111 0.84 11.68 5.41
N LYS A 112 -0.14 12.08 4.61
CA LYS A 112 -0.30 13.46 4.17
C LYS A 112 -1.29 14.16 5.08
N LEU A 113 -0.86 15.24 5.74
CA LEU A 113 -1.70 16.03 6.63
C LEU A 113 -1.91 17.42 6.06
N TYR A 114 -3.17 17.81 5.94
CA TYR A 114 -3.57 19.19 5.67
C TYR A 114 -3.92 19.86 7.00
N ILE A 115 -3.23 20.98 7.32
CA ILE A 115 -3.50 21.75 8.52
C ILE A 115 -4.30 22.98 8.13
N GLY A 116 -5.55 23.03 8.52
CA GLY A 116 -6.46 24.14 8.20
C GLY A 116 -7.94 23.75 8.22
N GLN A 117 -8.80 24.77 8.10
CA GLN A 117 -10.25 24.61 8.25
C GLN A 117 -10.90 24.05 6.98
N ASN A 118 -10.40 24.40 5.79
CA ASN A 118 -11.02 24.08 4.52
C ASN A 118 -10.01 23.33 3.63
N VAL A 119 -10.22 22.04 3.46
CA VAL A 119 -9.44 21.22 2.52
C VAL A 119 -9.99 21.45 1.12
N ASP A 120 -9.09 21.58 0.15
CA ASP A 120 -9.47 21.59 -1.26
C ASP A 120 -10.23 20.29 -1.58
N PRO A 121 -11.40 20.36 -2.24
CA PRO A 121 -12.17 19.17 -2.63
C PRO A 121 -11.39 18.14 -3.42
N PHE A 122 -10.40 18.55 -4.23
CA PHE A 122 -9.52 17.65 -4.98
C PHE A 122 -8.53 16.88 -4.13
N LEU A 123 -8.37 17.27 -2.85
CA LEU A 123 -7.46 16.65 -1.90
C LEU A 123 -8.12 15.73 -0.88
N LEU A 124 -9.44 15.79 -0.76
CA LEU A 124 -10.21 15.14 0.31
C LEU A 124 -9.88 13.64 0.47
N ASN A 125 -9.62 12.95 -0.63
CA ASN A 125 -9.30 11.52 -0.61
C ASN A 125 -7.81 11.23 -0.35
N TYR A 126 -6.95 12.25 -0.32
CA TYR A 126 -5.49 12.07 -0.31
C TYR A 126 -4.80 12.64 0.91
N VAL A 127 -5.52 13.39 1.75
CA VAL A 127 -4.95 14.04 2.95
C VAL A 127 -5.85 13.82 4.17
N GLY A 128 -5.23 13.60 5.32
CA GLY A 128 -5.92 13.71 6.61
C GLY A 128 -6.03 15.18 7.02
N GLN A 129 -7.23 15.65 7.34
CA GLN A 129 -7.43 17.03 7.81
C GLN A 129 -7.20 17.15 9.31
N HIS A 130 -6.40 18.16 9.72
CA HIS A 130 -6.25 18.57 11.09
C HIS A 130 -6.66 20.05 11.23
N LYS A 131 -7.74 20.32 11.97
CA LYS A 131 -8.39 21.65 12.05
C LYS A 131 -7.82 22.55 13.14
N TYR A 132 -7.01 22.01 14.03
CA TYR A 132 -6.50 22.71 15.20
C TYR A 132 -5.04 23.14 15.02
N ASN A 133 -4.58 24.03 15.90
CA ASN A 133 -3.17 24.40 15.93
C ASN A 133 -2.29 23.17 16.17
N PHE A 134 -1.31 22.99 15.31
CA PHE A 134 -0.40 21.87 15.35
C PHE A 134 1.03 22.34 15.63
N ASN A 135 1.63 21.83 16.69
CA ASN A 135 3.00 22.18 17.03
C ASN A 135 3.98 21.25 16.29
N PHE A 136 4.46 21.71 15.15
CA PHE A 136 5.35 20.96 14.29
C PHE A 136 6.67 20.59 14.94
N GLU A 137 7.26 21.46 15.74
CA GLU A 137 8.53 21.19 16.41
C GLU A 137 8.40 20.08 17.47
N LYS A 138 7.29 20.10 18.22
CA LYS A 138 6.99 19.01 19.15
C LYS A 138 6.76 17.68 18.39
N ALA A 139 5.98 17.72 17.31
CA ALA A 139 5.72 16.52 16.50
C ALA A 139 7.02 15.94 15.93
N LYS A 140 7.89 16.78 15.35
CA LYS A 140 9.18 16.36 14.84
C LYS A 140 10.07 15.70 15.91
N LYS A 141 10.12 16.29 17.11
CA LYS A 141 10.84 15.69 18.24
C LYS A 141 10.25 14.33 18.64
N THR A 142 8.91 14.23 18.64
CA THR A 142 8.20 13.00 19.01
C THR A 142 8.49 11.86 18.05
N LEU A 143 8.65 12.13 16.76
CA LEU A 143 8.98 11.10 15.75
C LEU A 143 10.28 10.37 16.09
N ASN A 144 11.27 11.05 16.67
CA ASN A 144 12.54 10.44 17.04
C ASN A 144 12.40 9.36 18.14
N TYR A 145 11.36 9.44 18.98
CA TYR A 145 11.12 8.43 20.01
C TYR A 145 10.65 7.09 19.47
N PHE A 146 10.19 7.05 18.22
CA PHE A 146 9.74 5.82 17.57
C PHE A 146 10.84 5.11 16.79
N ILE A 147 12.00 5.76 16.57
CA ILE A 147 13.11 5.16 15.83
C ILE A 147 13.77 4.08 16.69
N GLY A 148 14.07 2.94 16.08
CA GLY A 148 14.62 1.76 16.73
C GLY A 148 13.58 0.66 16.95
N GLU A 149 13.93 -0.30 17.79
CA GLU A 149 13.08 -1.44 18.14
C GLU A 149 12.25 -1.13 19.38
N HIS A 150 10.93 -1.23 19.25
CA HIS A 150 9.97 -0.92 20.32
C HIS A 150 8.82 -1.92 20.35
N ASP A 151 8.24 -2.11 21.54
CA ASP A 151 6.96 -2.78 21.70
C ASP A 151 5.80 -1.80 21.45
N PHE A 152 5.07 -2.05 20.36
CA PHE A 152 3.91 -1.25 19.96
C PHE A 152 2.57 -1.79 20.48
N SER A 153 2.57 -2.61 21.53
CA SER A 153 1.34 -3.19 22.12
C SER A 153 0.30 -2.14 22.45
N SER A 154 0.71 -0.97 22.97
CA SER A 154 -0.19 0.15 23.32
C SER A 154 -0.83 0.84 22.11
N PHE A 155 -0.30 0.63 20.91
CA PHE A 155 -0.82 1.17 19.65
C PHE A 155 -1.64 0.15 18.86
N CYS A 156 -1.76 -1.09 19.34
CA CYS A 156 -2.49 -2.14 18.67
C CYS A 156 -3.94 -2.20 19.12
N SER A 157 -4.84 -2.64 18.23
CA SER A 157 -6.20 -3.01 18.60
C SER A 157 -6.19 -4.15 19.63
N LYS A 158 -7.11 -4.10 20.61
CA LYS A 158 -7.31 -5.18 21.61
C LYS A 158 -7.57 -6.55 20.98
N ASN A 159 -8.17 -6.57 19.78
CA ASN A 159 -8.52 -7.80 19.06
C ASN A 159 -7.45 -8.18 18.01
N SER A 160 -6.24 -7.62 18.09
CA SER A 160 -5.15 -8.01 17.19
C SER A 160 -4.76 -9.46 17.42
N SER A 161 -4.80 -10.27 16.36
CA SER A 161 -4.33 -11.66 16.37
C SER A 161 -2.80 -11.79 16.26
N VAL A 162 -2.09 -10.68 16.19
CA VAL A 162 -0.63 -10.64 16.11
C VAL A 162 -0.06 -10.73 17.52
N GLU A 163 0.64 -11.82 17.82
CA GLU A 163 1.26 -12.07 19.13
C GLU A 163 2.48 -11.18 19.35
N ASP A 164 3.42 -11.20 18.41
CA ASP A 164 4.61 -10.34 18.45
C ASP A 164 4.28 -8.93 17.94
N LYS A 165 4.42 -7.95 18.82
CA LYS A 165 4.16 -6.52 18.57
C LYS A 165 5.44 -5.67 18.60
N ILE A 166 6.60 -6.32 18.70
CA ILE A 166 7.89 -5.65 18.58
C ILE A 166 8.14 -5.32 17.11
N ARG A 167 8.49 -4.07 16.83
CA ARG A 167 8.80 -3.59 15.48
C ARG A 167 9.98 -2.65 15.52
N GLU A 168 10.80 -2.72 14.47
CA GLU A 168 11.87 -1.77 14.24
C GLU A 168 11.40 -0.69 13.28
N ILE A 169 11.48 0.57 13.70
CA ILE A 169 11.30 1.74 12.84
C ILE A 169 12.69 2.24 12.45
N MET A 170 13.08 1.99 11.22
CA MET A 170 14.41 2.33 10.71
C MET A 170 14.61 3.84 10.59
N PHE A 171 13.57 4.57 10.20
CA PHE A 171 13.55 6.03 10.10
C PHE A 171 12.14 6.56 10.18
N SER A 172 12.04 7.75 10.75
CA SER A 172 10.80 8.53 10.79
C SER A 172 11.17 9.99 10.62
N TYR A 173 10.59 10.67 9.65
CA TYR A 173 10.84 12.09 9.44
C TYR A 173 9.62 12.80 8.85
N ARG A 174 9.59 14.10 9.04
CA ARG A 174 8.63 14.98 8.42
C ARG A 174 9.31 15.75 7.29
N SER A 175 8.67 15.78 6.15
CA SER A 175 9.01 16.71 5.07
C SER A 175 7.96 17.81 4.99
N GLU A 176 8.40 19.03 4.72
CA GLU A 176 7.56 20.17 4.36
C GLU A 176 7.88 20.55 2.93
N GLU A 177 6.85 20.62 2.10
CA GLU A 177 6.95 21.33 0.83
C GLU A 177 6.09 22.56 0.90
N HIS A 178 6.75 23.71 0.92
CA HIS A 178 6.13 25.03 0.82
C HIS A 178 5.85 25.37 -0.63
N THR A 179 4.98 24.63 -1.27
CA THR A 179 4.44 25.03 -2.55
C THR A 179 2.96 24.80 -2.56
N SER A 180 2.24 25.65 -3.26
CA SER A 180 0.85 25.45 -3.68
C SER A 180 0.67 24.15 -4.49
N GLU A 181 1.72 23.37 -4.65
CA GLU A 181 1.73 22.05 -5.27
C GLU A 181 1.91 20.97 -4.21
N LEU A 182 0.96 20.08 -4.21
CA LEU A 182 0.82 18.91 -3.39
C LEU A 182 2.03 17.99 -3.46
N GLN A 183 3.01 18.21 -2.64
CA GLN A 183 4.04 17.20 -2.40
C GLN A 183 4.53 17.30 -0.97
N SER A 184 4.27 16.32 -0.14
CA SER A 184 5.30 15.60 0.57
C SER A 184 4.87 14.67 1.67
N PRO A 185 5.51 13.54 1.75
CA PRO A 185 5.21 12.51 2.72
C PRO A 185 5.95 12.74 4.03
N ALA A 186 5.26 12.60 5.14
CA ALA A 186 5.88 12.09 6.34
C ALA A 186 6.06 10.57 6.13
N MET A 187 7.29 10.07 6.19
CA MET A 187 7.55 8.63 6.18
C MET A 187 7.67 8.13 7.61
N ILE A 188 6.91 7.13 7.94
CA ILE A 188 7.04 6.34 9.17
C ILE A 188 7.37 4.91 8.79
#